data_a1ddfd3c59211e1b381ac4fd5ba57e2b
#
_entry.id   a1ddfd3c59211e1b381ac4fd5ba57e2b
#
_cell.length_a   1.000
_cell.length_b   1.000
_cell.length_c   1.000
_cell.angle_alpha   90.00
_cell.angle_beta   90.00
_cell.angle_gamma   90.00
#
_symmetry.space_group_name_H-M   'P 1'
#
loop_
_entity.id
_entity.type
_entity.pdbx_description
1 polymer ?
#
loop_
_entity_poly.entity_id
_entity_poly.type
_entity_poly.pdbx_seq_one_letter_code
_entity_poly.pdbx_strand_id
1 'polypeptide(L)'
;MEINERSFSDKALEDFELIDKAVNDKDQQAYASLMKRYKKAVYFMILKMIRGADDAEDLTMEAFAKAFKNLHKFKKDYTFSTWLFRIATNNTIDFIRKKKLKTMSLNNTMTD
;
A
#
# COMPACT_ATOMS: atom_id res chain seq x y z
N MET A 1 22.29 2.96 11.41
CA MET A 1 23.58 3.49 10.99
C MET A 1 23.43 4.92 10.52
N GLU A 2 24.38 5.75 10.84
CA GLU A 2 24.36 7.17 10.50
C GLU A 2 24.26 7.43 8.99
N ILE A 3 24.91 6.59 8.19
CA ILE A 3 24.91 6.74 6.73
C ILE A 3 23.48 6.57 6.18
N ASN A 4 22.73 5.60 6.71
CA ASN A 4 21.35 5.38 6.28
C ASN A 4 20.44 6.53 6.70
N GLU A 5 20.65 7.06 7.89
CA GLU A 5 19.87 8.20 8.38
C GLU A 5 20.11 9.44 7.51
N ARG A 6 21.33 9.64 7.05
CA ARG A 6 21.65 10.77 6.19
C ARG A 6 21.02 10.67 4.81
N SER A 7 20.77 9.43 4.32
CA SER A 7 20.18 9.24 3.01
C SER A 7 18.66 9.36 3.01
N PHE A 8 18.02 9.43 4.18
CA PHE A 8 16.58 9.56 4.29
C PHE A 8 16.15 10.99 4.59
N SER A 9 15.03 11.41 3.99
CA SER A 9 14.44 12.72 4.25
C SER A 9 13.87 12.77 5.68
N ASP A 10 13.61 13.99 6.15
CA ASP A 10 12.96 14.19 7.45
C ASP A 10 11.60 13.49 7.49
N LYS A 11 10.84 13.56 6.41
CA LYS A 11 9.54 12.89 6.32
C LYS A 11 9.69 11.37 6.46
N ALA A 12 10.71 10.80 5.81
CA ALA A 12 10.96 9.36 5.90
C ALA A 12 11.32 8.97 7.34
N LEU A 13 12.12 9.78 8.02
CA LEU A 13 12.49 9.52 9.41
C LEU A 13 11.29 9.64 10.35
N GLU A 14 10.40 10.61 10.10
CA GLU A 14 9.15 10.74 10.85
C GLU A 14 8.27 9.52 10.66
N ASP A 15 8.21 8.99 9.44
CA ASP A 15 7.46 7.76 9.17
C ASP A 15 8.01 6.60 9.99
N PHE A 16 9.34 6.49 10.11
CA PHE A 16 9.96 5.43 10.92
C PHE A 16 9.54 5.54 12.39
N GLU A 17 9.46 6.75 12.92
CA GLU A 17 8.99 6.96 14.29
C GLU A 17 7.55 6.52 14.48
N LEU A 18 6.70 6.85 13.49
CA LEU A 18 5.29 6.44 13.52
C LEU A 18 5.17 4.91 13.44
N ILE A 19 6.00 4.28 12.61
CA ILE A 19 6.00 2.82 12.49
C ILE A 19 6.38 2.17 13.83
N ASP A 20 7.42 2.70 14.48
CA ASP A 20 7.86 2.16 15.77
C ASP A 20 6.75 2.28 16.82
N LYS A 21 6.06 3.41 16.87
CA LYS A 21 4.93 3.60 17.79
C LYS A 21 3.79 2.66 17.49
N ALA A 22 3.48 2.49 16.21
CA ALA A 22 2.39 1.62 15.79
C ALA A 22 2.68 0.15 16.15
N VAL A 23 3.88 -0.31 15.87
CA VAL A 23 4.26 -1.72 16.07
C VAL A 23 4.54 -2.01 17.54
N ASN A 24 5.37 -1.18 18.19
CA ASN A 24 5.83 -1.46 19.55
C ASN A 24 4.81 -1.11 20.61
N ASP A 25 4.15 0.04 20.44
CA ASP A 25 3.19 0.56 21.42
C ASP A 25 1.75 0.28 21.03
N LYS A 26 1.52 -0.30 19.87
CA LYS A 26 0.18 -0.54 19.30
C LYS A 26 -0.64 0.76 19.26
N ASP A 27 0.03 1.85 18.94
CA ASP A 27 -0.56 3.19 18.94
C ASP A 27 -1.44 3.38 17.70
N GLN A 28 -2.75 3.41 17.91
CA GLN A 28 -3.72 3.56 16.82
C GLN A 28 -3.59 4.92 16.12
N GLN A 29 -3.17 5.94 16.85
CA GLN A 29 -2.95 7.27 16.26
C GLN A 29 -1.79 7.24 15.27
N ALA A 30 -0.77 6.43 15.53
CA ALA A 30 0.35 6.29 14.61
C ALA A 30 -0.09 5.64 13.29
N TYR A 31 -0.92 4.60 13.36
CA TYR A 31 -1.51 4.00 12.16
C TYR A 31 -2.35 5.01 11.38
N ALA A 32 -3.19 5.77 12.08
CA ALA A 32 -4.03 6.79 11.45
C ALA A 32 -3.20 7.86 10.76
N SER A 33 -2.10 8.28 11.40
CA SER A 33 -1.20 9.28 10.83
C SER A 33 -0.53 8.78 9.55
N LEU A 34 -0.07 7.53 9.55
CA LEU A 34 0.53 6.92 8.36
C LEU A 34 -0.48 6.86 7.22
N MET A 35 -1.71 6.45 7.51
CA MET A 35 -2.76 6.40 6.50
C MET A 35 -3.05 7.78 5.94
N LYS A 36 -3.21 8.77 6.81
CA LYS A 36 -3.52 10.15 6.40
C LYS A 36 -2.43 10.70 5.48
N ARG A 37 -1.17 10.39 5.76
CA ARG A 37 -0.04 10.88 4.96
C ARG A 37 -0.08 10.38 3.51
N TYR A 38 -0.50 9.14 3.31
CA TYR A 38 -0.31 8.46 2.02
C TYR A 38 -1.60 8.06 1.30
N LYS A 39 -2.75 8.20 1.93
CA LYS A 39 -4.01 7.72 1.36
C LYS A 39 -4.28 8.30 -0.03
N LYS A 40 -4.12 9.60 -0.19
CA LYS A 40 -4.36 10.27 -1.47
C LYS A 40 -3.40 9.79 -2.55
N ALA A 41 -2.12 9.72 -2.22
CA ALA A 41 -1.10 9.29 -3.17
C ALA A 41 -1.34 7.85 -3.63
N VAL A 42 -1.67 6.96 -2.71
CA VAL A 42 -1.98 5.57 -3.04
C VAL A 42 -3.23 5.50 -3.93
N TYR A 43 -4.28 6.22 -3.56
CA TYR A 43 -5.52 6.24 -4.33
C TYR A 43 -5.27 6.67 -5.78
N PHE A 44 -4.57 7.79 -5.98
CA PHE A 44 -4.32 8.29 -7.32
C PHE A 44 -3.38 7.41 -8.12
N MET A 45 -2.43 6.75 -7.46
CA MET A 45 -1.57 5.79 -8.13
C MET A 45 -2.40 4.61 -8.64
N ILE A 46 -3.29 4.09 -7.81
CA ILE A 46 -4.15 2.97 -8.21
C ILE A 46 -5.11 3.40 -9.32
N LEU A 47 -5.67 4.61 -9.21
CA LEU A 47 -6.60 5.12 -10.21
C LEU A 47 -5.97 5.25 -11.60
N LYS A 48 -4.66 5.40 -11.67
CA LYS A 48 -3.94 5.39 -12.95
C LYS A 48 -3.81 3.99 -13.54
N MET A 49 -3.90 2.96 -12.70
CA MET A 49 -3.76 1.57 -13.12
C MET A 49 -5.08 0.93 -13.53
N ILE A 50 -6.17 1.40 -12.96
CA ILE A 50 -7.51 0.85 -13.20
C ILE A 50 -8.50 1.98 -13.50
N ARG A 51 -9.65 1.61 -14.05
CA ARG A 51 -10.75 2.53 -14.23
C ARG A 51 -11.76 2.30 -13.10
N GLY A 52 -12.41 3.35 -12.66
CA GLY A 52 -13.43 3.23 -11.64
C GLY A 52 -12.94 3.66 -10.27
N ALA A 53 -13.54 4.74 -9.77
CA ALA A 53 -13.18 5.32 -8.50
C ALA A 53 -13.51 4.39 -7.33
N ASP A 54 -14.61 3.64 -7.44
CA ASP A 54 -15.03 2.73 -6.36
C ASP A 54 -14.01 1.61 -6.15
N ASP A 55 -13.56 1.00 -7.24
CA ASP A 55 -12.54 -0.05 -7.15
C ASP A 55 -11.21 0.52 -6.63
N ALA A 56 -10.84 1.73 -7.07
CA ALA A 56 -9.61 2.37 -6.61
C ALA A 56 -9.67 2.64 -5.10
N GLU A 57 -10.83 3.06 -4.60
CA GLU A 57 -11.03 3.30 -3.18
C GLU A 57 -10.91 2.01 -2.38
N ASP A 58 -11.57 0.95 -2.84
CA ASP A 58 -11.48 -0.37 -2.19
C ASP A 58 -10.05 -0.88 -2.17
N LEU A 59 -9.34 -0.78 -3.29
CA LEU A 59 -7.96 -1.24 -3.39
C LEU A 59 -7.02 -0.41 -2.52
N THR A 60 -7.32 0.88 -2.35
CA THR A 60 -6.55 1.72 -1.44
C THR A 60 -6.66 1.21 -0.01
N MET A 61 -7.86 0.91 0.43
CA MET A 61 -8.08 0.40 1.79
C MET A 61 -7.47 -0.99 1.97
N GLU A 62 -7.56 -1.84 0.95
CA GLU A 62 -6.92 -3.16 0.99
C GLU A 62 -5.40 -3.04 1.10
N ALA A 63 -4.80 -2.08 0.40
CA ALA A 63 -3.36 -1.88 0.44
C ALA A 63 -2.92 -1.50 1.86
N PHE A 64 -3.64 -0.58 2.51
CA PHE A 64 -3.32 -0.20 3.89
C PHE A 64 -3.55 -1.35 4.86
N ALA A 65 -4.61 -2.14 4.67
CA ALA A 65 -4.87 -3.31 5.52
C ALA A 65 -3.72 -4.30 5.43
N LYS A 66 -3.23 -4.58 4.21
CA LYS A 66 -2.10 -5.48 4.01
C LYS A 66 -0.81 -4.90 4.59
N ALA A 67 -0.58 -3.61 4.38
CA ALA A 67 0.62 -2.95 4.90
C ALA A 67 0.63 -2.98 6.42
N PHE A 68 -0.47 -2.64 7.06
CA PHE A 68 -0.54 -2.58 8.52
C PHE A 68 -0.45 -3.97 9.15
N LYS A 69 -1.07 -4.97 8.52
CA LYS A 69 -0.97 -6.36 8.98
C LYS A 69 0.48 -6.84 8.99
N ASN A 70 1.28 -6.36 8.06
CA ASN A 70 2.67 -6.77 7.89
C ASN A 70 3.68 -5.69 8.33
N LEU A 71 3.21 -4.66 9.04
CA LEU A 71 4.07 -3.53 9.39
C LEU A 71 5.25 -3.95 10.26
N HIS A 72 5.08 -4.96 11.10
CA HIS A 72 6.14 -5.51 11.94
C HIS A 72 7.28 -6.13 11.12
N LYS A 73 7.03 -6.44 9.84
CA LYS A 73 8.04 -6.99 8.93
C LYS A 73 8.79 -5.94 8.15
N PHE A 74 8.33 -4.69 8.24
CA PHE A 74 8.98 -3.60 7.52
C PHE A 74 10.39 -3.36 8.05
N LYS A 75 11.37 -3.26 7.16
CA LYS A 75 12.76 -2.97 7.51
C LYS A 75 13.13 -1.58 7.03
N LYS A 76 13.86 -0.85 7.88
CA LYS A 76 14.25 0.53 7.59
C LYS A 76 15.41 0.64 6.59
N ASP A 77 15.50 -0.30 5.67
CA ASP A 77 16.50 -0.29 4.59
C ASP A 77 16.07 0.62 3.45
N TYR A 78 14.77 0.93 3.38
CA TYR A 78 14.16 1.82 2.39
C TYR A 78 12.98 2.55 3.05
N THR A 79 12.40 3.50 2.33
CA THR A 79 11.33 4.32 2.90
C THR A 79 10.04 3.53 3.05
N PHE A 80 9.22 3.93 4.02
CA PHE A 80 7.89 3.36 4.18
C PHE A 80 7.05 3.54 2.91
N SER A 81 7.15 4.72 2.27
CA SER A 81 6.39 4.97 1.04
C SER A 81 6.75 3.99 -0.07
N THR A 82 8.04 3.68 -0.26
CA THR A 82 8.47 2.70 -1.26
C THR A 82 7.83 1.33 -0.98
N TRP A 83 7.87 0.89 0.27
CA TRP A 83 7.32 -0.38 0.69
C TRP A 83 5.80 -0.41 0.51
N LEU A 84 5.12 0.66 0.93
CA LEU A 84 3.66 0.79 0.83
C LEU A 84 3.21 0.78 -0.63
N PHE A 85 3.87 1.58 -1.48
CA PHE A 85 3.50 1.65 -2.90
C PHE A 85 3.72 0.31 -3.61
N ARG A 86 4.73 -0.44 -3.20
CA ARG A 86 4.95 -1.79 -3.75
C ARG A 86 3.80 -2.72 -3.38
N ILE A 87 3.36 -2.68 -2.13
CA ILE A 87 2.21 -3.47 -1.67
C ILE A 87 0.97 -3.09 -2.46
N ALA A 88 0.71 -1.79 -2.61
CA ALA A 88 -0.46 -1.30 -3.33
C ALA A 88 -0.42 -1.68 -4.80
N THR A 89 0.74 -1.56 -5.44
CA THR A 89 0.91 -1.94 -6.85
C THR A 89 0.67 -3.43 -7.04
N ASN A 90 1.29 -4.26 -6.21
CA ASN A 90 1.13 -5.72 -6.33
C ASN A 90 -0.31 -6.15 -6.09
N ASN A 91 -0.97 -5.54 -5.11
CA ASN A 91 -2.38 -5.82 -4.83
C ASN A 91 -3.27 -5.44 -6.01
N THR A 92 -2.99 -4.30 -6.63
CA THR A 92 -3.75 -3.83 -7.78
C THR A 92 -3.53 -4.73 -9.00
N ILE A 93 -2.28 -5.16 -9.23
CA ILE A 93 -1.97 -6.09 -10.31
C ILE A 93 -2.74 -7.40 -10.12
N ASP A 94 -2.80 -7.91 -8.89
CA ASP A 94 -3.56 -9.12 -8.59
C ASP A 94 -5.05 -8.94 -8.90
N PHE A 95 -5.61 -7.79 -8.55
CA PHE A 95 -6.98 -7.44 -8.86
C PHE A 95 -7.22 -7.47 -10.38
N ILE A 96 -6.33 -6.85 -11.14
CA ILE A 96 -6.43 -6.79 -12.60
C ILE A 96 -6.37 -8.20 -13.18
N ARG A 97 -5.45 -9.03 -12.71
CA ARG A 97 -5.31 -10.41 -13.17
C ARG A 97 -6.56 -11.24 -12.91
N LYS A 98 -7.10 -11.15 -11.70
CA LYS A 98 -8.31 -11.89 -11.32
C LYS A 98 -9.51 -11.46 -12.17
N LYS A 99 -9.64 -10.16 -12.40
CA LYS A 99 -10.71 -9.63 -13.23
C LYS A 99 -10.58 -10.10 -14.67
N LYS A 100 -9.35 -10.09 -15.20
CA LYS A 100 -9.09 -10.55 -16.57
C LYS A 100 -9.38 -12.04 -16.73
N LEU A 101 -8.95 -12.86 -15.78
CA LEU A 101 -9.20 -14.30 -15.81
C LEU A 101 -10.69 -14.60 -15.75
N LYS A 102 -11.42 -13.89 -14.91
CA LYS A 102 -12.87 -14.05 -14.80
C LYS A 102 -13.56 -13.71 -16.12
N THR A 103 -13.15 -12.63 -16.76
CA THR A 103 -13.71 -12.20 -18.04
C THR A 103 -13.40 -13.22 -19.14
N MET A 104 -12.18 -13.73 -19.20
CA MET A 104 -11.79 -14.75 -20.16
C MET A 104 -12.57 -16.04 -19.96
N SER A 105 -12.76 -16.44 -18.72
CA SER A 105 -13.52 -17.64 -18.38
C SER A 105 -14.98 -17.52 -18.83
N LEU A 106 -15.58 -16.36 -18.59
CA LEU A 106 -16.95 -16.08 -19.04
C LEU A 106 -17.06 -16.08 -20.57
N ASN A 107 -16.09 -15.50 -21.25
CA ASN A 107 -16.05 -15.47 -22.71
C ASN A 107 -15.93 -16.88 -23.26
N ASN A 108 -15.09 -17.70 -22.68
CA ASN A 108 -14.93 -19.10 -23.09
C ASN A 108 -16.23 -19.87 -22.91
N THR A 109 -16.90 -19.65 -21.80
CA THR A 109 -18.19 -20.29 -21.51
C THR A 109 -19.24 -19.85 -22.50
N MET A 110 -19.23 -18.59 -22.90
CA MET A 110 -20.21 -18.06 -23.84
C MET A 110 -20.01 -18.54 -25.26
N THR A 111 -18.77 -18.83 -25.64
CA THR A 111 -18.47 -19.30 -26.99
C THR A 111 -18.76 -20.79 -27.18
N ASP A 112 -18.86 -21.52 -26.12
CA ASP A 112 -19.19 -22.94 -26.16
C ASP A 112 -20.69 -23.14 -26.22
#